data_4eb7353a01e7c30a5c7e443f2ea63dc6
#
_entry.id   4eb7353a01e7c30a5c7e443f2ea63dc6
#
_cell.length_a   1.000
_cell.length_b   1.000
_cell.length_c   1.000
_cell.angle_alpha   90.00
_cell.angle_beta   90.00
_cell.angle_gamma   90.00
#
_symmetry.space_group_name_H-M   'P 1'
#
loop_
_entity.id
_entity.type
_entity.pdbx_description
1 polymer ?
#
loop_
_entity_poly.entity_id
_entity_poly.type
_entity_poly.pdbx_seq_one_letter_code
_entity_poly.pdbx_strand_id
1 'polypeptide(L)'
;MEVNDKVADFTLQTDEDKTVHLKDFSGKPVVLFFYPRADTPGCTIEACGFRDVFKKIQQAGAVVLGISRDTPKAQKKFKDKYNLPYTLLADVDEVVCKQFDVLKEKNMYGKKVIGIERTTFLIGPDRRLIKVFAKVKPEGHAEEVLAAIKEYAKAHKV
;
A
#
# COMPACT_ATOMS: atom_id res chain seq x y z
N MET A 1 2.36 -12.61 -9.20
CA MET A 1 2.96 -11.35 -9.67
C MET A 1 4.43 -11.33 -9.29
N GLU A 2 5.29 -11.14 -10.25
CA GLU A 2 6.74 -11.20 -10.05
C GLU A 2 7.40 -9.88 -10.40
N VAL A 3 8.63 -9.68 -9.91
CA VAL A 3 9.43 -8.50 -10.25
C VAL A 3 9.56 -8.38 -11.78
N ASN A 4 9.43 -7.17 -12.27
CA ASN A 4 9.41 -6.79 -13.68
C ASN A 4 8.09 -7.06 -14.40
N ASP A 5 7.12 -7.72 -13.77
CA ASP A 5 5.80 -7.86 -14.37
C ASP A 5 5.11 -6.51 -14.50
N LYS A 6 4.41 -6.29 -15.61
CA LYS A 6 3.56 -5.12 -15.79
C LYS A 6 2.34 -5.26 -14.90
N VAL A 7 2.13 -4.29 -14.02
CA VAL A 7 0.95 -4.28 -13.14
C VAL A 7 -0.24 -3.74 -13.93
N ALA A 8 -1.31 -4.52 -14.02
CA ALA A 8 -2.53 -4.08 -14.70
C ALA A 8 -3.15 -2.91 -13.94
N ASP A 9 -3.77 -2.00 -14.70
CA ASP A 9 -4.47 -0.87 -14.09
C ASP A 9 -5.64 -1.35 -13.24
N PHE A 10 -5.98 -0.57 -12.22
CA PHE A 10 -7.16 -0.83 -11.40
C PHE A 10 -7.85 0.49 -11.06
N THR A 11 -9.10 0.39 -10.62
CA THR A 11 -9.92 1.53 -10.24
C THR A 11 -10.46 1.31 -8.84
N LEU A 12 -10.25 2.27 -7.94
CA LEU A 12 -10.78 2.20 -6.58
C LEU A 12 -11.27 3.57 -6.10
N GLN A 13 -12.13 3.53 -5.09
CA GLN A 13 -12.54 4.74 -4.36
C GLN A 13 -11.52 5.09 -3.30
N THR A 14 -11.31 6.39 -3.08
CA THR A 14 -10.40 6.88 -2.03
C THR A 14 -11.16 7.11 -0.74
N ASP A 15 -10.42 7.47 0.32
CA ASP A 15 -10.97 7.91 1.60
C ASP A 15 -11.84 9.15 1.49
N GLU A 16 -11.72 9.93 0.40
CA GLU A 16 -12.57 11.08 0.11
C GLU A 16 -13.71 10.76 -0.87
N ASP A 17 -13.95 9.48 -1.08
CA ASP A 17 -14.99 8.96 -1.99
C ASP A 17 -14.81 9.43 -3.43
N LYS A 18 -13.56 9.59 -3.85
CA LYS A 18 -13.18 9.92 -5.23
C LYS A 18 -12.65 8.68 -5.93
N THR A 19 -12.81 8.62 -7.24
CA THR A 19 -12.31 7.52 -8.04
C THR A 19 -10.89 7.78 -8.50
N VAL A 20 -9.99 6.80 -8.31
CA VAL A 20 -8.62 6.87 -8.82
C VAL A 20 -8.27 5.59 -9.57
N HIS A 21 -7.33 5.72 -10.49
CA HIS A 21 -6.76 4.60 -11.27
C HIS A 21 -5.27 4.51 -10.96
N LEU A 22 -4.72 3.30 -10.98
CA LEU A 22 -3.27 3.15 -10.79
C LEU A 22 -2.48 3.95 -11.83
N LYS A 23 -2.96 3.96 -13.08
CA LYS A 23 -2.30 4.71 -14.18
C LYS A 23 -2.21 6.22 -13.91
N ASP A 24 -3.05 6.77 -13.02
CA ASP A 24 -3.00 8.20 -12.67
C ASP A 24 -1.67 8.57 -12.02
N PHE A 25 -0.94 7.59 -11.49
CA PHE A 25 0.35 7.78 -10.83
C PHE A 25 1.52 7.34 -11.71
N SER A 26 1.28 7.03 -12.99
CA SER A 26 2.35 6.67 -13.94
C SER A 26 3.38 7.80 -14.03
N GLY A 27 4.64 7.46 -14.15
CA GLY A 27 5.74 8.42 -14.15
C GLY A 27 6.40 8.60 -12.79
N LYS A 28 5.84 8.00 -11.74
CA LYS A 28 6.40 8.02 -10.39
C LYS A 28 6.41 6.63 -9.79
N PRO A 29 7.41 6.28 -8.95
CA PRO A 29 7.31 5.06 -8.16
C PRO A 29 6.12 5.13 -7.22
N VAL A 30 5.41 4.02 -7.04
CA VAL A 30 4.24 3.92 -6.16
C VAL A 30 4.51 2.88 -5.10
N VAL A 31 4.34 3.26 -3.84
CA VAL A 31 4.31 2.35 -2.71
C VAL A 31 2.85 2.01 -2.47
N LEU A 32 2.48 0.76 -2.68
CA LEU A 32 1.12 0.29 -2.44
C LEU A 32 1.17 -0.71 -1.29
N PHE A 33 0.72 -0.31 -0.10
CA PHE A 33 0.77 -1.19 1.06
C PHE A 33 -0.64 -1.68 1.42
N PHE A 34 -0.77 -3.01 1.45
CA PHE A 34 -2.01 -3.70 1.82
C PHE A 34 -1.97 -4.00 3.32
N TYR A 35 -3.04 -3.67 4.02
CA TYR A 35 -3.16 -3.96 5.46
C TYR A 35 -4.53 -4.57 5.77
N PRO A 36 -4.59 -5.43 6.81
CA PRO A 36 -5.82 -6.19 7.08
C PRO A 36 -7.04 -5.36 7.43
N ARG A 37 -6.88 -4.32 8.26
CA ARG A 37 -8.02 -3.54 8.73
C ARG A 37 -7.60 -2.20 9.32
N ALA A 38 -8.30 -1.13 8.95
CA ALA A 38 -8.07 0.21 9.47
C ALA A 38 -8.22 0.26 10.99
N ASP A 39 -7.35 1.07 11.61
CA ASP A 39 -7.37 1.36 13.05
C ASP A 39 -7.19 0.14 13.96
N THR A 40 -6.49 -0.89 13.49
CA THR A 40 -5.99 -1.97 14.33
C THR A 40 -4.55 -1.68 14.74
N PRO A 41 -4.02 -2.26 15.85
CA PRO A 41 -2.69 -1.88 16.35
C PRO A 41 -1.56 -2.00 15.34
N GLY A 42 -1.43 -3.13 14.66
CA GLY A 42 -0.37 -3.33 13.67
C GLY A 42 -0.51 -2.42 12.45
N CYS A 43 -1.73 -2.24 11.97
CA CYS A 43 -1.98 -1.37 10.82
C CYS A 43 -1.73 0.10 11.16
N THR A 44 -2.03 0.50 12.38
CA THR A 44 -1.74 1.85 12.86
C THR A 44 -0.23 2.11 12.93
N ILE A 45 0.54 1.15 13.46
CA ILE A 45 2.01 1.26 13.51
C ILE A 45 2.58 1.42 12.10
N GLU A 46 2.15 0.59 11.17
CA GLU A 46 2.61 0.64 9.78
C GLU A 46 2.24 1.96 9.11
N ALA A 47 0.98 2.37 9.22
CA ALA A 47 0.50 3.60 8.59
C ALA A 47 1.18 4.84 9.16
N CYS A 48 1.38 4.90 10.47
CA CYS A 48 2.09 6.00 11.11
C CYS A 48 3.59 5.99 10.77
N GLY A 49 4.18 4.81 10.55
CA GLY A 49 5.54 4.70 10.06
C GLY A 49 5.70 5.37 8.71
N PHE A 50 4.81 5.12 7.76
CA PHE A 50 4.80 5.79 6.47
C PHE A 50 4.54 7.29 6.60
N ARG A 51 3.64 7.68 7.51
CA ARG A 51 3.40 9.10 7.80
C ARG A 51 4.69 9.80 8.20
N ASP A 52 5.45 9.20 9.11
CA ASP A 52 6.64 9.82 9.69
C ASP A 52 7.79 9.98 8.69
N VAL A 53 7.86 9.13 7.66
CA VAL A 53 8.87 9.24 6.59
C VAL A 53 8.29 9.75 5.26
N PHE A 54 7.03 10.15 5.25
CA PHE A 54 6.33 10.53 4.02
C PHE A 54 7.04 11.64 3.25
N LYS A 55 7.53 12.66 3.93
CA LYS A 55 8.28 13.75 3.29
C LYS A 55 9.49 13.24 2.54
N LYS A 56 10.23 12.32 3.14
CA LYS A 56 11.43 11.73 2.51
C LYS A 56 11.05 10.87 1.30
N ILE A 57 9.97 10.11 1.40
CA ILE A 57 9.45 9.32 0.28
C ILE A 57 9.03 10.25 -0.87
N GLN A 58 8.33 11.32 -0.56
CA GLN A 58 7.86 12.31 -1.53
C GLN A 58 9.05 13.02 -2.20
N GLN A 59 10.08 13.38 -1.44
CA GLN A 59 11.30 13.98 -1.97
C GLN A 59 12.06 13.03 -2.90
N ALA A 60 11.93 11.72 -2.68
CA ALA A 60 12.49 10.71 -3.56
C ALA A 60 11.61 10.48 -4.81
N GLY A 61 10.52 11.22 -4.96
CA GLY A 61 9.65 11.18 -6.13
C GLY A 61 8.55 10.13 -6.08
N ALA A 62 8.38 9.42 -4.97
CA ALA A 62 7.43 8.32 -4.85
C ALA A 62 6.08 8.75 -4.26
N VAL A 63 5.05 7.98 -4.56
CA VAL A 63 3.69 8.14 -4.04
C VAL A 63 3.41 7.00 -3.07
N VAL A 64 2.68 7.27 -1.99
CA VAL A 64 2.25 6.25 -1.02
C VAL A 64 0.74 6.09 -1.09
N LEU A 65 0.28 4.86 -1.24
CA LEU A 65 -1.14 4.50 -1.23
C LEU A 65 -1.33 3.34 -0.26
N GLY A 66 -2.21 3.51 0.72
CA GLY A 66 -2.61 2.42 1.61
C GLY A 66 -3.90 1.81 1.10
N ILE A 67 -4.07 0.51 1.25
CA ILE A 67 -5.25 -0.19 0.75
C ILE A 67 -5.69 -1.28 1.72
N SER A 68 -7.00 -1.33 1.97
CA SER A 68 -7.64 -2.39 2.74
C SER A 68 -9.05 -2.65 2.19
N ARG A 69 -9.75 -3.60 2.80
CA ARG A 69 -11.14 -3.90 2.44
C ARG A 69 -12.16 -3.02 3.16
N ASP A 70 -11.67 -2.05 3.92
CA ASP A 70 -12.54 -1.11 4.62
C ASP A 70 -13.24 -0.17 3.64
N THR A 71 -14.36 0.40 4.09
CA THR A 71 -15.12 1.37 3.29
C THR A 71 -14.36 2.70 3.19
N PRO A 72 -14.72 3.57 2.19
CA PRO A 72 -14.15 4.92 2.14
C PRO A 72 -14.34 5.69 3.44
N LYS A 73 -15.48 5.55 4.09
CA LYS A 73 -15.79 6.19 5.36
C LYS A 73 -14.84 5.73 6.47
N ALA A 74 -14.60 4.42 6.58
CA ALA A 74 -13.69 3.86 7.58
C ALA A 74 -12.25 4.30 7.31
N GLN A 75 -11.83 4.35 6.05
CA GLN A 75 -10.52 4.84 5.66
C GLN A 75 -10.34 6.32 6.00
N LYS A 76 -11.35 7.13 5.75
CA LYS A 76 -11.36 8.57 6.08
C LYS A 76 -11.19 8.77 7.59
N LYS A 77 -11.92 8.00 8.39
CA LYS A 77 -11.83 8.05 9.85
C LYS A 77 -10.43 7.69 10.35
N PHE A 78 -9.84 6.65 9.77
CA PHE A 78 -8.47 6.22 10.08
C PHE A 78 -7.46 7.32 9.73
N LYS A 79 -7.56 7.88 8.54
CA LYS A 79 -6.70 8.95 8.06
C LYS A 79 -6.78 10.18 8.97
N ASP A 80 -7.98 10.61 9.33
CA ASP A 80 -8.18 11.79 10.16
C ASP A 80 -7.67 11.58 11.59
N LYS A 81 -7.88 10.37 12.13
CA LYS A 81 -7.46 10.06 13.49
C LYS A 81 -5.95 10.15 13.68
N TYR A 82 -5.18 9.72 12.68
CA TYR A 82 -3.72 9.66 12.77
C TYR A 82 -3.02 10.67 11.87
N ASN A 83 -3.75 11.59 11.25
CA ASN A 83 -3.20 12.62 10.37
C ASN A 83 -2.32 12.03 9.26
N LEU A 84 -2.83 11.01 8.58
CA LEU A 84 -2.09 10.37 7.49
C LEU A 84 -2.07 11.31 6.28
N PRO A 85 -0.90 11.66 5.73
CA PRO A 85 -0.79 12.66 4.66
C PRO A 85 -0.96 12.10 3.25
N TYR A 86 -1.23 10.82 3.12
CA TYR A 86 -1.35 10.13 1.84
C TYR A 86 -2.76 9.55 1.68
N THR A 87 -3.08 9.16 0.45
CA THR A 87 -4.39 8.62 0.08
C THR A 87 -4.54 7.18 0.55
N LEU A 88 -5.71 6.86 1.10
CA LEU A 88 -6.11 5.49 1.41
C LEU A 88 -7.15 5.03 0.40
N LEU A 89 -7.07 3.78 -0.02
CA LEU A 89 -7.94 3.18 -1.02
C LEU A 89 -8.85 2.13 -0.38
N ALA A 90 -10.09 2.09 -0.80
CA ALA A 90 -11.12 1.21 -0.27
C ALA A 90 -11.42 0.10 -1.29
N ASP A 91 -10.93 -1.11 -1.04
CA ASP A 91 -11.17 -2.28 -1.90
C ASP A 91 -12.25 -3.18 -1.30
N VAL A 92 -13.45 -2.62 -1.13
CA VAL A 92 -14.58 -3.29 -0.47
C VAL A 92 -14.92 -4.62 -1.15
N ASP A 93 -14.85 -4.65 -2.48
CA ASP A 93 -15.20 -5.83 -3.27
C ASP A 93 -14.04 -6.80 -3.48
N GLU A 94 -12.88 -6.52 -2.88
CA GLU A 94 -11.69 -7.39 -2.91
C GLU A 94 -11.08 -7.61 -4.31
N VAL A 95 -11.46 -6.79 -5.28
CA VAL A 95 -10.98 -6.94 -6.67
C VAL A 95 -9.46 -6.77 -6.76
N VAL A 96 -8.94 -5.71 -6.15
CA VAL A 96 -7.51 -5.42 -6.18
C VAL A 96 -6.74 -6.36 -5.26
N CYS A 97 -7.32 -6.72 -4.11
CA CYS A 97 -6.72 -7.73 -3.22
C CYS A 97 -6.53 -9.06 -3.95
N LYS A 98 -7.47 -9.46 -4.79
CA LYS A 98 -7.36 -10.67 -5.60
C LYS A 98 -6.34 -10.51 -6.72
N GLN A 99 -6.31 -9.36 -7.36
CA GLN A 99 -5.33 -9.05 -8.41
C GLN A 99 -3.90 -9.20 -7.91
N PHE A 100 -3.63 -8.76 -6.68
CA PHE A 100 -2.30 -8.80 -6.07
C PHE A 100 -2.06 -10.05 -5.22
N ASP A 101 -3.04 -10.95 -5.15
CA ASP A 101 -2.94 -12.22 -4.43
C ASP A 101 -2.54 -12.06 -2.96
N VAL A 102 -3.14 -11.09 -2.28
CA VAL A 102 -2.85 -10.82 -0.86
C VAL A 102 -3.87 -11.42 0.10
N LEU A 103 -4.93 -12.06 -0.40
CA LEU A 103 -5.92 -12.72 0.43
C LEU A 103 -5.43 -14.11 0.79
N LYS A 104 -5.28 -14.38 2.08
CA LYS A 104 -4.78 -15.65 2.59
C LYS A 104 -5.71 -16.21 3.65
N GLU A 105 -5.81 -17.53 3.72
CA GLU A 105 -6.53 -18.21 4.77
C GLU A 105 -5.79 -18.07 6.09
N LYS A 106 -6.49 -17.62 7.12
CA LYS A 106 -5.94 -17.47 8.48
C LYS A 106 -6.82 -18.24 9.45
N ASN A 107 -6.19 -18.79 10.49
CA ASN A 107 -6.90 -19.44 11.57
C ASN A 107 -7.03 -18.47 12.73
N MET A 108 -8.27 -18.05 13.04
CA MET A 108 -8.58 -17.14 14.16
C MET A 108 -9.59 -17.80 15.08
N TYR A 109 -9.18 -18.05 16.34
CA TYR A 109 -10.03 -18.66 17.36
C TYR A 109 -10.66 -19.99 16.89
N GLY A 110 -9.87 -20.82 16.19
CA GLY A 110 -10.33 -22.11 15.67
C GLY A 110 -11.16 -22.04 14.40
N LYS A 111 -11.42 -20.86 13.87
CA LYS A 111 -12.16 -20.66 12.61
C LYS A 111 -11.23 -20.25 11.49
N LYS A 112 -11.48 -20.79 10.31
CA LYS A 112 -10.76 -20.37 9.11
C LYS A 112 -11.40 -19.12 8.54
N VAL A 113 -10.61 -18.04 8.42
CA VAL A 113 -11.05 -16.77 7.85
C VAL A 113 -10.10 -16.38 6.72
N ILE A 114 -10.60 -15.65 5.72
CA ILE A 114 -9.77 -15.11 4.66
C ILE A 114 -9.50 -13.64 4.98
N GLY A 115 -8.22 -13.30 5.08
CA GLY A 115 -7.80 -11.94 5.38
C GLY A 115 -6.66 -11.49 4.52
N ILE A 116 -6.38 -10.19 4.55
CA ILE A 116 -5.23 -9.62 3.83
C ILE A 116 -3.96 -9.99 4.59
N GLU A 117 -3.03 -10.64 3.88
CA GLU A 117 -1.65 -10.79 4.36
C GLU A 117 -0.95 -9.46 4.12
N ARG A 118 -0.38 -8.88 5.18
CA ARG A 118 0.28 -7.59 5.12
C ARG A 118 1.41 -7.63 4.09
N THR A 119 1.24 -6.91 2.98
CA THR A 119 2.16 -6.95 1.84
C THR A 119 2.29 -5.55 1.26
N THR A 120 3.52 -5.17 0.88
CA THR A 120 3.78 -3.91 0.22
C THR A 120 4.40 -4.17 -1.15
N PHE A 121 3.89 -3.48 -2.16
CA PHE A 121 4.39 -3.54 -3.53
C PHE A 121 5.02 -2.20 -3.88
N LEU A 122 6.26 -2.23 -4.33
CA LEU A 122 6.92 -1.05 -4.90
C LEU A 122 6.81 -1.16 -6.42
N ILE A 123 6.05 -0.25 -7.02
CA ILE A 123 5.74 -0.24 -8.45
C ILE A 123 6.49 0.91 -9.11
N GLY A 124 7.16 0.64 -10.22
CA GLY A 124 7.95 1.65 -10.92
C GLY A 124 7.13 2.63 -11.74
N PRO A 125 7.77 3.70 -12.26
CA PRO A 125 7.11 4.72 -13.07
C PRO A 125 6.45 4.18 -14.34
N ASP A 126 6.95 3.05 -14.86
CA ASP A 126 6.41 2.34 -16.03
C ASP A 126 5.36 1.31 -15.65
N ARG A 127 4.92 1.27 -14.40
CA ARG A 127 4.00 0.29 -13.81
C ARG A 127 4.55 -1.13 -13.81
N ARG A 128 5.87 -1.29 -13.84
CA ARG A 128 6.50 -2.60 -13.63
C ARG A 128 6.85 -2.77 -12.16
N LEU A 129 6.61 -3.97 -11.64
CA LEU A 129 6.87 -4.27 -10.23
C LEU A 129 8.38 -4.25 -9.96
N ILE A 130 8.80 -3.44 -9.00
CA ILE A 130 10.20 -3.33 -8.59
C ILE A 130 10.52 -4.33 -7.48
N LYS A 131 9.66 -4.39 -6.45
CA LYS A 131 9.91 -5.22 -5.27
C LYS A 131 8.61 -5.55 -4.55
N VAL A 132 8.59 -6.73 -3.92
CA VAL A 132 7.49 -7.18 -3.07
C VAL A 132 8.03 -7.39 -1.66
N PHE A 133 7.34 -6.83 -0.67
CA PHE A 133 7.61 -7.07 0.75
C PHE A 133 6.43 -7.89 1.27
N ALA A 134 6.63 -9.21 1.40
CA ALA A 134 5.58 -10.11 1.88
C ALA A 134 5.70 -10.32 3.39
N LYS A 135 4.58 -10.66 4.04
CA LYS A 135 4.54 -10.96 5.48
C LYS A 135 5.20 -9.86 6.31
N VAL A 136 4.81 -8.64 6.04
CA VAL A 136 5.41 -7.43 6.60
C VAL A 136 5.22 -7.36 8.12
N LYS A 137 6.30 -7.03 8.82
CA LYS A 137 6.25 -6.62 10.22
C LYS A 137 6.04 -5.12 10.26
N PRO A 138 5.03 -4.61 10.99
CA PRO A 138 4.71 -3.18 10.97
C PRO A 138 5.86 -2.26 11.40
N GLU A 139 6.61 -2.68 12.43
CA GLU A 139 7.70 -1.88 13.00
C GLU A 139 8.88 -1.80 12.02
N GLY A 140 9.31 -0.58 11.71
CA GLY A 140 10.49 -0.35 10.85
C GLY A 140 10.26 -0.58 9.36
N HIS A 141 9.06 -0.99 8.96
CA HIS A 141 8.78 -1.30 7.56
C HIS A 141 8.88 -0.08 6.64
N ALA A 142 8.39 1.07 7.09
CA ALA A 142 8.41 2.29 6.28
C ALA A 142 9.84 2.71 5.93
N GLU A 143 10.78 2.59 6.85
CA GLU A 143 12.20 2.88 6.63
C GLU A 143 12.81 1.90 5.64
N GLU A 144 12.43 0.62 5.73
CA GLU A 144 12.85 -0.42 4.78
C GLU A 144 12.39 -0.09 3.35
N VAL A 145 11.14 0.36 3.20
CA VAL A 145 10.59 0.75 1.91
C VAL A 145 11.29 2.02 1.39
N LEU A 146 11.52 2.99 2.25
CA LEU A 146 12.25 4.21 1.88
C LEU A 146 13.65 3.88 1.36
N ALA A 147 14.36 2.96 2.01
CA ALA A 147 15.68 2.52 1.56
C ALA A 147 15.61 1.88 0.16
N ALA A 148 14.59 1.08 -0.09
CA ALA A 148 14.38 0.45 -1.40
C ALA A 148 14.09 1.49 -2.50
N ILE A 149 13.32 2.54 -2.18
CA ILE A 149 13.04 3.64 -3.12
C ILE A 149 14.34 4.38 -3.47
N LYS A 150 15.15 4.69 -2.47
CA LYS A 150 16.43 5.38 -2.68
C LYS A 150 17.39 4.55 -3.51
N GLU A 151 17.45 3.25 -3.26
CA GLU A 151 18.27 2.32 -4.03
C GLU A 151 17.83 2.28 -5.49
N TYR A 152 16.51 2.19 -5.73
CA TYR A 152 15.96 2.22 -7.08
C TYR A 152 16.30 3.55 -7.79
N ALA A 153 16.09 4.68 -7.12
CA ALA A 153 16.38 6.00 -7.69
C ALA A 153 17.84 6.14 -8.07
N LYS A 154 18.75 5.62 -7.23
CA LYS A 154 20.19 5.63 -7.49
C LYS A 154 20.57 4.77 -8.70
N ALA A 155 19.96 3.59 -8.83
CA ALA A 155 20.22 2.66 -9.92
C ALA A 155 19.68 3.16 -11.27
N HIS A 156 18.63 3.99 -11.25
CA HIS A 156 17.94 4.49 -12.45
C HIS A 156 18.16 5.99 -12.65
N LYS A 157 19.16 6.55 -12.02
CA LYS A 157 19.54 7.95 -12.20
C LYS A 157 20.23 8.10 -13.55
N VAL A 158 19.68 8.97 -14.34
CA VAL A 158 20.23 9.30 -15.68
C VAL A 158 21.17 10.48 -15.56
#